data_d025cde0b42657f25fe0d2fff36b9668
#
_entry.id   d025cde0b42657f25fe0d2fff36b9668
#
_cell.length_a   1.000
_cell.length_b   1.000
_cell.length_c   1.000
_cell.angle_alpha   90.00
_cell.angle_beta   90.00
_cell.angle_gamma   90.00
#
_symmetry.space_group_name_H-M   'P 1'
#
loop_
_entity.id
_entity.type
_entity.pdbx_description
1 polymer ?
#
loop_
_entity_poly.entity_id
_entity_poly.type
_entity_poly.pdbx_seq_one_letter_code
_entity_poly.pdbx_strand_id
1 'polypeptide(L)'
;SGLVGSEMCIRDRYVYDLSVIDRQLKKLKVAFNKINNYQIHFAAKALSNISILKYINSLGLGLDAVSIEEVKIGIKCGFKKEEILFTPNGVNFSEIKEAVSLGVKINLDSIESLKDFSNSYPNQPVSIRINPGVYAGGNENISVGHLNSKFGIPEERLDEILEMELDKKIKVTTLHIHTGSDIIKDNDFQLGIEKIFSIAHKFYNIETIDLGGGIKIPYFKGDTETDLDNYAKIIKDELKKFKSKKGK
;
A
#
# COMPACT_ATOMS: atom_id res chain seq x y z
N SER A 1 25.02 8.61 -22.90
CA SER A 1 26.09 9.63 -23.04
C SER A 1 26.36 10.19 -21.65
N GLY A 2 27.48 9.78 -21.05
CA GLY A 2 27.89 10.29 -19.75
C GLY A 2 28.19 11.79 -19.81
N LEU A 3 27.91 12.49 -18.75
CA LEU A 3 28.39 13.84 -18.52
C LEU A 3 29.91 13.78 -18.47
N VAL A 4 30.58 14.35 -19.47
CA VAL A 4 32.04 14.45 -19.55
C VAL A 4 32.45 15.86 -19.16
N GLY A 5 33.13 16.00 -18.03
CA GLY A 5 33.69 17.27 -17.58
C GLY A 5 34.48 17.09 -16.27
N SER A 6 35.42 18.02 -16.02
CA SER A 6 36.30 18.01 -14.84
C SER A 6 35.56 18.02 -13.49
N GLU A 7 34.27 18.37 -13.45
CA GLU A 7 33.43 18.36 -12.25
C GLU A 7 32.83 16.99 -11.93
N MET A 8 32.88 16.02 -12.85
CA MET A 8 32.26 14.70 -12.68
C MET A 8 32.95 13.89 -11.58
N CYS A 9 34.20 14.12 -11.30
CA CYS A 9 34.99 13.42 -10.28
C CYS A 9 34.85 14.01 -8.86
N ILE A 10 34.18 15.16 -8.70
CA ILE A 10 34.19 15.92 -7.45
C ILE A 10 32.81 15.95 -6.76
N ARG A 11 31.70 15.70 -7.50
CA ARG A 11 30.32 15.81 -6.94
C ARG A 11 29.36 14.83 -7.59
N ASP A 12 28.98 13.82 -6.85
CA ASP A 12 27.88 12.94 -7.23
C ASP A 12 26.54 13.66 -7.00
N ARG A 13 25.61 13.49 -7.95
CA ARG A 13 24.26 14.08 -7.88
C ARG A 13 23.23 13.05 -8.30
N TYR A 14 22.12 13.03 -7.57
CA TYR A 14 20.91 12.38 -8.05
C TYR A 14 20.12 13.37 -8.91
N VAL A 15 19.75 12.94 -10.12
CA VAL A 15 18.92 13.72 -11.04
C VAL A 15 17.59 13.00 -11.22
N TYR A 16 16.51 13.70 -10.93
CA TYR A 16 15.14 13.18 -11.08
C TYR A 16 14.47 13.83 -12.28
N ASP A 17 14.04 13.02 -13.24
CA ASP A 17 13.29 13.45 -14.40
C ASP A 17 11.78 13.33 -14.13
N LEU A 18 11.10 14.45 -13.92
CA LEU A 18 9.67 14.49 -13.62
C LEU A 18 8.82 13.93 -14.76
N SER A 19 9.30 14.01 -16.02
CA SER A 19 8.59 13.45 -17.16
C SER A 19 8.45 11.92 -17.08
N VAL A 20 9.38 11.26 -16.40
CA VAL A 20 9.31 9.82 -16.13
C VAL A 20 8.18 9.53 -15.15
N ILE A 21 8.03 10.35 -14.10
CA ILE A 21 6.94 10.23 -13.12
C ILE A 21 5.60 10.38 -13.84
N ASP A 22 5.44 11.43 -14.65
CA ASP A 22 4.22 11.67 -15.42
C ASP A 22 3.87 10.51 -16.34
N ARG A 23 4.85 10.00 -17.05
CA ARG A 23 4.65 8.88 -17.98
C ARG A 23 4.21 7.61 -17.26
N GLN A 24 4.84 7.27 -16.12
CA GLN A 24 4.47 6.09 -15.34
C GLN A 24 3.09 6.25 -14.70
N LEU A 25 2.79 7.41 -14.15
CA LEU A 25 1.47 7.69 -13.60
C LEU A 25 0.38 7.63 -14.68
N LYS A 26 0.66 8.15 -15.87
CA LYS A 26 -0.27 8.06 -17.01
C LYS A 26 -0.54 6.61 -17.42
N LYS A 27 0.50 5.76 -17.47
CA LYS A 27 0.33 4.31 -17.72
C LYS A 27 -0.63 3.68 -16.70
N LEU A 28 -0.39 3.91 -15.40
CA LEU A 28 -1.27 3.42 -14.33
C LEU A 28 -2.71 3.93 -14.49
N LYS A 29 -2.90 5.24 -14.64
CA LYS A 29 -4.24 5.84 -14.78
C LYS A 29 -4.99 5.31 -16.01
N VAL A 30 -4.31 5.05 -17.12
CA VAL A 30 -4.91 4.47 -18.33
C VAL A 30 -5.36 3.03 -18.07
N ALA A 31 -4.52 2.20 -17.50
CA ALA A 31 -4.86 0.80 -17.20
C ALA A 31 -6.04 0.69 -16.22
N PHE A 32 -6.08 1.57 -15.21
CA PHE A 32 -7.11 1.57 -14.17
C PHE A 32 -8.37 2.37 -14.49
N ASN A 33 -8.47 3.00 -15.66
CA ASN A 33 -9.60 3.88 -16.04
C ASN A 33 -10.97 3.18 -16.03
N LYS A 34 -11.01 1.85 -16.10
CA LYS A 34 -12.23 1.04 -16.06
C LYS A 34 -12.63 0.59 -14.65
N ILE A 35 -11.85 0.98 -13.63
CA ILE A 35 -12.12 0.72 -12.22
C ILE A 35 -12.60 2.03 -11.61
N ASN A 36 -13.83 2.04 -11.07
CA ASN A 36 -14.37 3.22 -10.41
C ASN A 36 -13.82 3.33 -8.98
N ASN A 37 -13.59 4.57 -8.51
CA ASN A 37 -13.22 4.86 -7.13
C ASN A 37 -11.89 4.21 -6.68
N TYR A 38 -10.86 4.30 -7.51
CA TYR A 38 -9.50 3.90 -7.11
C TYR A 38 -8.68 5.12 -6.69
N GLN A 39 -7.71 4.89 -5.82
CA GLN A 39 -6.70 5.86 -5.41
C GLN A 39 -5.30 5.26 -5.60
N ILE A 40 -4.33 6.12 -5.88
CA ILE A 40 -2.93 5.75 -5.97
C ILE A 40 -2.20 6.49 -4.86
N HIS A 41 -1.49 5.75 -4.00
CA HIS A 41 -0.62 6.31 -2.97
C HIS A 41 0.84 6.11 -3.35
N PHE A 42 1.64 7.13 -3.16
CA PHE A 42 3.08 7.05 -3.34
C PHE A 42 3.74 6.58 -2.03
N ALA A 43 4.55 5.54 -2.09
CA ALA A 43 5.28 5.03 -0.93
C ALA A 43 6.48 5.94 -0.62
N ALA A 44 6.39 6.72 0.47
CA ALA A 44 7.41 7.70 0.87
C ALA A 44 8.79 7.07 1.11
N LYS A 45 8.83 5.81 1.56
CA LYS A 45 10.07 5.04 1.75
C LYS A 45 10.94 4.92 0.49
N ALA A 46 10.34 5.02 -0.69
CA ALA A 46 11.09 4.96 -1.95
C ALA A 46 11.89 6.25 -2.18
N LEU A 47 11.32 7.40 -1.81
CA LEU A 47 11.98 8.71 -1.96
C LEU A 47 11.23 9.76 -1.14
N SER A 48 11.84 10.24 -0.05
CA SER A 48 11.28 11.26 0.84
C SER A 48 11.73 12.70 0.50
N ASN A 49 12.24 12.93 -0.72
CA ASN A 49 12.66 14.27 -1.15
C ASN A 49 11.46 15.22 -1.23
N ILE A 50 11.52 16.36 -0.51
CA ILE A 50 10.43 17.30 -0.37
C ILE A 50 9.93 17.86 -1.71
N SER A 51 10.84 18.16 -2.65
CA SER A 51 10.46 18.71 -3.96
C SER A 51 9.69 17.67 -4.79
N ILE A 52 10.13 16.41 -4.73
CA ILE A 52 9.45 15.30 -5.41
C ILE A 52 8.11 15.01 -4.75
N LEU A 53 8.04 14.98 -3.41
CA LEU A 53 6.77 14.77 -2.70
C LEU A 53 5.74 15.87 -2.99
N LYS A 54 6.16 17.14 -3.05
CA LYS A 54 5.27 18.24 -3.47
C LYS A 54 4.77 18.05 -4.90
N TYR A 55 5.64 17.57 -5.79
CA TYR A 55 5.24 17.27 -7.17
C TYR A 55 4.23 16.12 -7.21
N ILE A 56 4.49 15.03 -6.50
CA ILE A 56 3.58 13.88 -6.37
C ILE A 56 2.20 14.33 -5.85
N ASN A 57 2.19 15.16 -4.79
CA ASN A 57 0.94 15.73 -4.27
C ASN A 57 0.20 16.56 -5.32
N SER A 58 0.90 17.38 -6.13
CA SER A 58 0.28 18.18 -7.18
C SER A 58 -0.35 17.35 -8.31
N LEU A 59 0.05 16.07 -8.45
CA LEU A 59 -0.55 15.11 -9.39
C LEU A 59 -1.81 14.43 -8.84
N GLY A 60 -2.20 14.76 -7.59
CA GLY A 60 -3.39 14.23 -6.92
C GLY A 60 -3.22 12.80 -6.38
N LEU A 61 -2.00 12.40 -6.03
CA LEU A 61 -1.72 11.12 -5.37
C LEU A 61 -1.81 11.28 -3.86
N GLY A 62 -2.17 10.18 -3.17
CA GLY A 62 -1.98 10.07 -1.72
C GLY A 62 -0.55 9.67 -1.36
N LEU A 63 -0.29 9.54 -0.07
CA LEU A 63 0.99 9.14 0.50
C LEU A 63 0.84 7.90 1.37
N ASP A 64 1.70 6.89 1.17
CA ASP A 64 1.91 5.79 2.10
C ASP A 64 3.22 6.02 2.85
N ALA A 65 3.13 6.19 4.17
CA ALA A 65 4.22 6.52 5.07
C ALA A 65 4.47 5.39 6.07
N VAL A 66 5.74 5.02 6.28
CA VAL A 66 6.12 3.91 7.18
C VAL A 66 6.71 4.40 8.50
N SER A 67 6.97 5.70 8.64
CA SER A 67 7.44 6.34 9.88
C SER A 67 6.65 7.61 10.18
N ILE A 68 6.65 8.03 11.44
CA ILE A 68 5.97 9.26 11.83
C ILE A 68 6.63 10.49 11.20
N GLU A 69 7.94 10.44 10.92
CA GLU A 69 8.67 11.49 10.22
C GLU A 69 8.21 11.62 8.78
N GLU A 70 7.96 10.51 8.08
CA GLU A 70 7.39 10.53 6.73
C GLU A 70 5.98 11.13 6.72
N VAL A 71 5.15 10.83 7.73
CA VAL A 71 3.83 11.47 7.91
C VAL A 71 3.98 12.98 8.03
N LYS A 72 4.87 13.47 8.91
CA LYS A 72 5.13 14.90 9.11
C LYS A 72 5.65 15.57 7.85
N ILE A 73 6.56 14.92 7.13
CA ILE A 73 7.06 15.38 5.82
C ILE A 73 5.90 15.47 4.82
N GLY A 74 5.05 14.46 4.76
CA GLY A 74 3.87 14.46 3.90
C GLY A 74 2.94 15.64 4.14
N ILE A 75 2.59 15.90 5.42
CA ILE A 75 1.78 17.06 5.81
C ILE A 75 2.48 18.38 5.40
N LYS A 76 3.79 18.48 5.62
CA LYS A 76 4.58 19.67 5.21
C LYS A 76 4.64 19.84 3.68
N CYS A 77 4.55 18.75 2.93
CA CYS A 77 4.50 18.78 1.47
C CYS A 77 3.10 19.10 0.91
N GLY A 78 2.08 19.24 1.77
CA GLY A 78 0.73 19.65 1.40
C GLY A 78 -0.23 18.50 1.15
N PHE A 79 0.13 17.25 1.43
CA PHE A 79 -0.83 16.16 1.39
C PHE A 79 -1.93 16.38 2.43
N LYS A 80 -3.17 16.12 2.04
CA LYS A 80 -4.28 16.13 2.99
C LYS A 80 -4.15 14.94 3.94
N LYS A 81 -4.54 15.13 5.19
CA LYS A 81 -4.43 14.11 6.23
C LYS A 81 -5.16 12.82 5.85
N GLU A 82 -6.31 12.95 5.21
CA GLU A 82 -7.14 11.85 4.73
C GLU A 82 -6.53 11.10 3.54
N GLU A 83 -5.53 11.68 2.90
CA GLU A 83 -4.78 11.11 1.77
C GLU A 83 -3.44 10.50 2.22
N ILE A 84 -3.12 10.56 3.52
CA ILE A 84 -1.94 9.92 4.10
C ILE A 84 -2.35 8.64 4.82
N LEU A 85 -1.74 7.53 4.45
CA LEU A 85 -1.85 6.25 5.12
C LEU A 85 -0.56 5.99 5.91
N PHE A 86 -0.65 5.83 7.22
CA PHE A 86 0.47 5.44 8.06
C PHE A 86 0.50 3.92 8.20
N THR A 87 1.49 3.29 7.60
CA THR A 87 1.67 1.83 7.52
C THR A 87 2.95 1.43 8.27
N PRO A 88 2.99 1.56 9.61
CA PRO A 88 4.18 1.25 10.38
C PRO A 88 4.42 -0.27 10.48
N ASN A 89 5.68 -0.64 10.74
CA ASN A 89 6.05 -2.00 11.15
C ASN A 89 7.05 -1.92 12.30
N GLY A 90 6.71 -2.52 13.44
CA GLY A 90 7.60 -2.60 14.59
C GLY A 90 7.91 -1.24 15.26
N VAL A 91 6.94 -0.32 15.28
CA VAL A 91 7.06 0.99 15.95
C VAL A 91 6.48 0.96 17.36
N ASN A 92 6.86 1.93 18.19
CA ASN A 92 6.23 2.13 19.47
C ASN A 92 4.79 2.62 19.32
N PHE A 93 3.91 2.21 20.22
CA PHE A 93 2.51 2.63 20.18
C PHE A 93 2.33 4.15 20.34
N SER A 94 3.30 4.85 20.93
CA SER A 94 3.34 6.32 20.98
C SER A 94 3.36 6.98 19.60
N GLU A 95 4.02 6.37 18.62
CA GLU A 95 4.03 6.87 17.23
C GLU A 95 2.66 6.69 16.56
N ILE A 96 1.99 5.58 16.85
CA ILE A 96 0.60 5.35 16.38
C ILE A 96 -0.33 6.40 16.99
N LYS A 97 -0.19 6.70 18.29
CA LYS A 97 -0.96 7.76 18.95
C LYS A 97 -0.70 9.14 18.32
N GLU A 98 0.55 9.44 18.00
CA GLU A 98 0.91 10.67 17.33
C GLU A 98 0.26 10.76 15.94
N ALA A 99 0.34 9.69 15.14
CA ALA A 99 -0.29 9.64 13.83
C ALA A 99 -1.83 9.82 13.91
N VAL A 100 -2.48 9.18 14.89
CA VAL A 100 -3.91 9.43 15.17
C VAL A 100 -4.19 10.90 15.49
N SER A 101 -3.36 11.53 16.33
CA SER A 101 -3.52 12.95 16.69
C SER A 101 -3.33 13.88 15.49
N LEU A 102 -2.51 13.49 14.53
CA LEU A 102 -2.32 14.20 13.26
C LEU A 102 -3.51 14.01 12.31
N GLY A 103 -4.39 13.04 12.57
CA GLY A 103 -5.61 12.78 11.80
C GLY A 103 -5.38 12.02 10.50
N VAL A 104 -4.29 11.27 10.38
CA VAL A 104 -4.00 10.41 9.23
C VAL A 104 -4.63 9.03 9.39
N LYS A 105 -4.79 8.30 8.30
CA LYS A 105 -5.30 6.93 8.33
C LYS A 105 -4.25 5.98 8.89
N ILE A 106 -4.68 5.03 9.71
CA ILE A 106 -3.79 4.08 10.40
C ILE A 106 -3.96 2.70 9.79
N ASN A 107 -2.86 2.05 9.42
CA ASN A 107 -2.82 0.69 8.89
C ASN A 107 -1.91 -0.18 9.79
N LEU A 108 -2.51 -1.11 10.53
CA LEU A 108 -1.81 -1.94 11.51
C LEU A 108 -1.52 -3.32 10.95
N ASP A 109 -0.37 -3.85 11.28
CA ASP A 109 0.13 -5.14 10.78
C ASP A 109 0.38 -6.20 11.86
N SER A 110 -0.02 -5.92 13.11
CA SER A 110 0.05 -6.89 14.20
C SER A 110 -1.18 -6.86 15.10
N ILE A 111 -1.52 -7.99 15.69
CA ILE A 111 -2.65 -8.12 16.63
C ILE A 111 -2.38 -7.32 17.90
N GLU A 112 -1.13 -7.29 18.36
CA GLU A 112 -0.71 -6.58 19.55
C GLU A 112 -0.98 -5.08 19.39
N SER A 113 -0.52 -4.48 18.28
CA SER A 113 -0.82 -3.07 17.98
C SER A 113 -2.32 -2.81 17.81
N LEU A 114 -3.05 -3.78 17.25
CA LEU A 114 -4.50 -3.66 17.08
C LEU A 114 -5.24 -3.70 18.44
N LYS A 115 -4.79 -4.55 19.38
CA LYS A 115 -5.31 -4.59 20.76
C LYS A 115 -5.06 -3.26 21.49
N ASP A 116 -3.84 -2.73 21.42
CA ASP A 116 -3.49 -1.44 22.01
C ASP A 116 -4.30 -0.29 21.39
N PHE A 117 -4.51 -0.35 20.06
CA PHE A 117 -5.33 0.61 19.35
C PHE A 117 -6.80 0.54 19.81
N SER A 118 -7.37 -0.66 19.91
CA SER A 118 -8.75 -0.87 20.36
C SER A 118 -9.01 -0.35 21.77
N ASN A 119 -8.04 -0.54 22.68
CA ASN A 119 -8.12 -0.04 24.05
C ASN A 119 -8.05 1.49 24.14
N SER A 120 -7.25 2.12 23.24
CA SER A 120 -7.06 3.57 23.26
C SER A 120 -8.09 4.32 22.42
N TYR A 121 -8.59 3.70 21.37
CA TYR A 121 -9.47 4.30 20.37
C TYR A 121 -10.64 3.36 19.99
N PRO A 122 -11.52 3.03 20.93
CA PRO A 122 -12.60 2.07 20.70
C PRO A 122 -13.50 2.53 19.56
N ASN A 123 -13.85 1.58 18.67
CA ASN A 123 -14.72 1.78 17.52
C ASN A 123 -14.24 2.82 16.49
N GLN A 124 -12.96 3.25 16.55
CA GLN A 124 -12.38 4.05 15.48
C GLN A 124 -12.10 3.23 14.23
N PRO A 125 -12.28 3.82 13.04
CA PRO A 125 -11.89 3.18 11.77
C PRO A 125 -10.40 2.88 11.74
N VAL A 126 -10.06 1.67 11.31
CA VAL A 126 -8.66 1.23 11.17
C VAL A 126 -8.52 0.39 9.91
N SER A 127 -7.37 0.49 9.27
CA SER A 127 -6.91 -0.43 8.25
C SER A 127 -6.07 -1.52 8.89
N ILE A 128 -6.14 -2.74 8.38
CA ILE A 128 -5.28 -3.84 8.81
C ILE A 128 -4.56 -4.44 7.63
N ARG A 129 -3.26 -4.72 7.82
CA ARG A 129 -2.47 -5.45 6.84
C ARG A 129 -2.53 -6.93 7.14
N ILE A 130 -2.98 -7.70 6.17
CA ILE A 130 -3.06 -9.16 6.25
C ILE A 130 -1.85 -9.77 5.51
N ASN A 131 -1.27 -10.81 6.11
CA ASN A 131 -0.36 -11.69 5.41
C ASN A 131 -1.18 -12.74 4.64
N PRO A 132 -1.19 -12.72 3.30
CA PRO A 132 -2.03 -13.63 2.52
C PRO A 132 -1.47 -15.07 2.47
N GLY A 133 -0.26 -15.33 2.98
CA GLY A 133 0.41 -16.63 2.86
C GLY A 133 0.78 -17.01 1.42
N VAL A 134 0.90 -16.04 0.52
CA VAL A 134 1.17 -16.24 -0.90
C VAL A 134 2.61 -15.84 -1.23
N TYR A 135 3.32 -16.73 -1.91
CA TYR A 135 4.62 -16.39 -2.50
C TYR A 135 4.41 -15.61 -3.79
N ALA A 136 4.94 -14.39 -3.85
CA ALA A 136 4.91 -13.55 -5.03
C ALA A 136 6.24 -12.79 -5.19
N GLY A 137 6.62 -12.54 -6.43
CA GLY A 137 7.85 -11.82 -6.76
C GLY A 137 8.95 -12.70 -7.35
N GLY A 138 9.97 -12.07 -7.91
CA GLY A 138 11.05 -12.75 -8.64
C GLY A 138 12.05 -13.52 -7.77
N ASN A 139 12.01 -13.36 -6.44
CA ASN A 139 12.97 -13.97 -5.51
C ASN A 139 12.33 -14.10 -4.11
N GLU A 140 12.66 -15.17 -3.37
CA GLU A 140 12.18 -15.39 -2.00
C GLU A 140 12.52 -14.23 -1.04
N ASN A 141 13.66 -13.56 -1.23
CA ASN A 141 14.10 -12.45 -0.38
C ASN A 141 13.28 -11.16 -0.55
N ILE A 142 12.54 -11.01 -1.67
CA ILE A 142 11.69 -9.84 -1.95
C ILE A 142 10.20 -10.18 -1.84
N SER A 143 9.86 -11.44 -1.63
CA SER A 143 8.50 -11.87 -1.30
C SER A 143 8.22 -11.56 0.16
N VAL A 144 7.20 -10.77 0.45
CA VAL A 144 6.81 -10.38 1.82
C VAL A 144 5.43 -10.88 2.22
N GLY A 145 4.77 -11.63 1.34
CA GLY A 145 3.45 -12.23 1.58
C GLY A 145 3.50 -13.72 1.97
N HIS A 146 4.68 -14.30 2.18
CA HIS A 146 4.83 -15.72 2.54
C HIS A 146 4.58 -15.95 4.04
N LEU A 147 4.29 -17.19 4.43
CA LEU A 147 3.90 -17.57 5.80
C LEU A 147 4.92 -17.14 6.89
N ASN A 148 6.22 -17.16 6.58
CA ASN A 148 7.27 -16.76 7.51
C ASN A 148 7.62 -15.26 7.45
N SER A 149 6.83 -14.45 6.76
CA SER A 149 7.07 -13.02 6.70
C SER A 149 6.76 -12.35 8.04
N LYS A 150 7.58 -11.37 8.42
CA LYS A 150 7.31 -10.52 9.59
C LYS A 150 6.18 -9.50 9.36
N PHE A 151 5.69 -9.38 8.14
CA PHE A 151 4.71 -8.37 7.75
C PHE A 151 3.31 -8.93 7.67
N GLY A 152 2.37 -8.18 8.24
CA GLY A 152 0.95 -8.47 8.18
C GLY A 152 0.49 -9.50 9.21
N ILE A 153 -0.78 -9.43 9.55
CA ILE A 153 -1.42 -10.35 10.48
C ILE A 153 -1.69 -11.67 9.74
N PRO A 154 -1.21 -12.81 10.26
CA PRO A 154 -1.48 -14.12 9.66
C PRO A 154 -2.98 -14.43 9.59
N GLU A 155 -3.40 -15.16 8.54
CA GLU A 155 -4.80 -15.52 8.35
C GLU A 155 -5.38 -16.33 9.51
N GLU A 156 -4.55 -17.16 10.16
CA GLU A 156 -4.93 -17.98 11.30
C GLU A 156 -5.38 -17.15 12.51
N ARG A 157 -5.03 -15.86 12.54
CA ARG A 157 -5.42 -14.93 13.60
C ARG A 157 -6.59 -14.03 13.23
N LEU A 158 -7.23 -14.24 12.08
CA LEU A 158 -8.38 -13.43 11.66
C LEU A 158 -9.56 -13.53 12.60
N ASP A 159 -9.79 -14.69 13.22
CA ASP A 159 -10.92 -14.88 14.16
C ASP A 159 -10.80 -13.96 15.37
N GLU A 160 -9.58 -13.68 15.87
CA GLU A 160 -9.37 -12.70 16.94
C GLU A 160 -9.82 -11.29 16.52
N ILE A 161 -9.58 -10.92 15.27
CA ILE A 161 -9.96 -9.59 14.74
C ILE A 161 -11.49 -9.50 14.58
N LEU A 162 -12.11 -10.57 14.06
CA LEU A 162 -13.56 -10.63 13.88
C LEU A 162 -14.30 -10.57 15.22
N GLU A 163 -13.78 -11.23 16.26
CA GLU A 163 -14.31 -11.11 17.63
C GLU A 163 -14.21 -9.66 18.15
N MET A 164 -13.06 -9.00 17.95
CA MET A 164 -12.89 -7.59 18.35
C MET A 164 -13.85 -6.66 17.59
N GLU A 165 -14.17 -6.96 16.32
CA GLU A 165 -15.14 -6.19 15.52
C GLU A 165 -16.58 -6.43 16.02
N LEU A 166 -16.96 -7.69 16.34
CA LEU A 166 -18.25 -8.05 16.90
C LEU A 166 -18.48 -7.37 18.25
N ASP A 167 -17.44 -7.32 19.10
CA ASP A 167 -17.47 -6.63 20.40
C ASP A 167 -17.46 -5.10 20.27
N LYS A 168 -17.47 -4.57 19.05
CA LYS A 168 -17.37 -3.12 18.74
C LYS A 168 -16.13 -2.45 19.34
N LYS A 169 -15.06 -3.22 19.55
CA LYS A 169 -13.77 -2.68 20.01
C LYS A 169 -13.02 -1.97 18.89
N ILE A 170 -13.20 -2.43 17.65
CA ILE A 170 -12.61 -1.86 16.45
C ILE A 170 -13.64 -1.77 15.33
N LYS A 171 -13.35 -0.94 14.33
CA LYS A 171 -14.08 -0.88 13.05
C LYS A 171 -13.08 -1.03 11.92
N VAL A 172 -12.99 -2.23 11.35
CA VAL A 172 -12.10 -2.47 10.20
C VAL A 172 -12.77 -1.96 8.94
N THR A 173 -12.20 -0.91 8.33
CA THR A 173 -12.73 -0.30 7.10
C THR A 173 -11.89 -0.57 5.87
N THR A 174 -10.63 -0.96 6.06
CA THR A 174 -9.70 -1.24 4.97
C THR A 174 -8.92 -2.51 5.25
N LEU A 175 -8.85 -3.37 4.23
CA LEU A 175 -7.92 -4.50 4.23
C LEU A 175 -6.78 -4.20 3.26
N HIS A 176 -5.55 -4.40 3.73
CA HIS A 176 -4.33 -4.19 2.97
C HIS A 176 -3.56 -5.51 2.84
N ILE A 177 -3.05 -5.78 1.65
CA ILE A 177 -2.01 -6.77 1.39
C ILE A 177 -0.83 -6.13 0.68
N HIS A 178 0.36 -6.71 0.88
CA HIS A 178 1.52 -6.44 0.04
C HIS A 178 2.31 -7.72 -0.10
N THR A 179 2.31 -8.31 -1.30
CA THR A 179 2.83 -9.66 -1.53
C THR A 179 4.31 -9.69 -1.88
N GLY A 180 4.89 -8.56 -2.29
CA GLY A 180 6.31 -8.46 -2.64
C GLY A 180 6.61 -7.38 -3.65
N SER A 181 7.80 -7.45 -4.22
CA SER A 181 8.30 -6.54 -5.26
C SER A 181 8.62 -7.31 -6.53
N ASP A 182 8.73 -6.58 -7.65
CA ASP A 182 9.08 -7.14 -8.97
C ASP A 182 8.17 -8.30 -9.41
N ILE A 183 6.88 -8.18 -9.15
CA ILE A 183 5.90 -9.19 -9.51
C ILE A 183 5.60 -9.07 -11.01
N ILE A 184 5.91 -10.14 -11.76
CA ILE A 184 5.72 -10.21 -13.22
C ILE A 184 4.59 -11.16 -13.56
N LYS A 185 4.48 -12.27 -12.79
CA LYS A 185 3.55 -13.35 -13.11
C LYS A 185 2.13 -12.97 -12.72
N ASP A 186 1.22 -13.04 -13.65
CA ASP A 186 -0.20 -12.77 -13.44
C ASP A 186 -0.80 -13.63 -12.33
N ASN A 187 -0.41 -14.90 -12.25
CA ASN A 187 -0.89 -15.82 -11.21
C ASN A 187 -0.53 -15.35 -9.79
N ASP A 188 0.63 -14.73 -9.60
CA ASP A 188 1.05 -14.26 -8.28
C ASP A 188 0.19 -13.10 -7.81
N PHE A 189 -0.15 -12.16 -8.71
CA PHE A 189 -1.11 -11.10 -8.43
C PHE A 189 -2.51 -11.65 -8.21
N GLN A 190 -2.96 -12.56 -9.08
CA GLN A 190 -4.29 -13.12 -9.01
C GLN A 190 -4.54 -13.82 -7.68
N LEU A 191 -3.62 -14.67 -7.22
CA LEU A 191 -3.75 -15.37 -5.94
C LEU A 191 -3.86 -14.40 -4.76
N GLY A 192 -3.04 -13.36 -4.72
CA GLY A 192 -3.10 -12.34 -3.68
C GLY A 192 -4.43 -11.57 -3.69
N ILE A 193 -4.91 -11.18 -4.87
CA ILE A 193 -6.17 -10.47 -5.05
C ILE A 193 -7.35 -11.35 -4.66
N GLU A 194 -7.44 -12.58 -5.15
CA GLU A 194 -8.50 -13.52 -4.80
C GLU A 194 -8.55 -13.75 -3.29
N LYS A 195 -7.38 -13.89 -2.66
CA LYS A 195 -7.25 -14.11 -1.22
C LYS A 195 -7.81 -12.95 -0.41
N ILE A 196 -7.39 -11.71 -0.70
CA ILE A 196 -7.86 -10.54 0.05
C ILE A 196 -9.37 -10.32 -0.11
N PHE A 197 -9.92 -10.54 -1.31
CA PHE A 197 -11.36 -10.45 -1.52
C PHE A 197 -12.13 -11.56 -0.80
N SER A 198 -11.57 -12.77 -0.71
CA SER A 198 -12.14 -13.85 0.10
C SER A 198 -12.19 -13.48 1.59
N ILE A 199 -11.09 -12.92 2.11
CA ILE A 199 -11.02 -12.44 3.49
C ILE A 199 -12.01 -11.28 3.72
N ALA A 200 -12.13 -10.36 2.79
CA ALA A 200 -13.03 -9.21 2.89
C ALA A 200 -14.51 -9.59 3.03
N HIS A 201 -14.90 -10.78 2.56
CA HIS A 201 -16.27 -11.28 2.77
C HIS A 201 -16.59 -11.59 4.23
N LYS A 202 -15.58 -11.85 5.07
CA LYS A 202 -15.75 -12.15 6.49
C LYS A 202 -16.05 -10.89 7.34
N PHE A 203 -15.72 -9.70 6.83
CA PHE A 203 -15.87 -8.41 7.51
C PHE A 203 -17.12 -7.67 7.09
N TYR A 204 -17.72 -6.91 8.02
CA TYR A 204 -18.97 -6.17 7.79
C TYR A 204 -18.77 -4.78 7.19
N ASN A 205 -17.69 -4.09 7.58
CA ASN A 205 -17.53 -2.64 7.36
C ASN A 205 -16.48 -2.29 6.31
N ILE A 206 -16.05 -3.24 5.45
CA ILE A 206 -15.01 -2.97 4.45
C ILE A 206 -15.50 -1.98 3.40
N GLU A 207 -14.81 -0.87 3.31
CA GLU A 207 -15.00 0.23 2.36
C GLU A 207 -13.89 0.24 1.29
N THR A 208 -12.68 -0.19 1.67
CA THR A 208 -11.49 -0.13 0.81
C THR A 208 -10.71 -1.43 0.85
N ILE A 209 -10.21 -1.84 -0.31
CA ILE A 209 -9.20 -2.89 -0.46
C ILE A 209 -7.93 -2.22 -0.99
N ASP A 210 -6.85 -2.32 -0.22
CA ASP A 210 -5.52 -1.87 -0.60
C ASP A 210 -4.69 -3.07 -1.05
N LEU A 211 -4.33 -3.10 -2.31
CA LEU A 211 -3.59 -4.20 -2.91
C LEU A 211 -2.07 -4.05 -2.79
N GLY A 212 -1.63 -2.98 -2.12
CA GLY A 212 -0.22 -2.66 -2.00
C GLY A 212 0.39 -2.25 -3.34
N GLY A 213 1.65 -2.60 -3.52
CA GLY A 213 2.40 -2.31 -4.74
C GLY A 213 3.08 -3.57 -5.29
N GLY A 214 4.32 -3.42 -5.72
CA GLY A 214 5.12 -4.54 -6.21
C GLY A 214 5.13 -4.70 -7.72
N ILE A 215 4.54 -3.78 -8.45
CA ILE A 215 4.54 -3.73 -9.92
C ILE A 215 5.99 -3.60 -10.42
N LYS A 216 6.40 -4.53 -11.27
CA LYS A 216 7.72 -4.52 -11.92
C LYS A 216 7.77 -3.43 -12.99
N ILE A 217 8.80 -2.61 -12.91
CA ILE A 217 9.18 -1.65 -13.94
C ILE A 217 10.48 -2.08 -14.63
N PRO A 218 10.70 -1.76 -15.91
CA PRO A 218 11.95 -2.09 -16.58
C PRO A 218 13.09 -1.17 -16.08
N TYR A 219 14.19 -1.78 -15.64
CA TYR A 219 15.39 -1.06 -15.17
C TYR A 219 16.39 -0.80 -16.31
N PHE A 220 16.34 -1.57 -17.40
CA PHE A 220 17.21 -1.44 -18.57
C PHE A 220 16.46 -1.79 -19.85
N LYS A 221 17.08 -1.49 -21.00
CA LYS A 221 16.48 -1.78 -22.30
C LYS A 221 16.33 -3.29 -22.52
N GLY A 222 15.11 -3.75 -22.75
CA GLY A 222 14.78 -5.18 -22.92
C GLY A 222 14.40 -5.90 -21.62
N ASP A 223 14.38 -5.20 -20.48
CA ASP A 223 13.82 -5.74 -19.25
C ASP A 223 12.28 -5.85 -19.32
N THR A 224 11.73 -6.75 -18.54
CA THR A 224 10.28 -7.01 -18.48
C THR A 224 9.58 -5.99 -17.58
N GLU A 225 8.31 -5.71 -17.88
CA GLU A 225 7.41 -4.94 -17.01
C GLU A 225 6.11 -5.73 -16.75
N THR A 226 5.41 -5.39 -15.67
CA THR A 226 4.10 -5.96 -15.38
C THR A 226 3.08 -5.52 -16.43
N ASP A 227 2.26 -6.43 -16.91
CA ASP A 227 1.08 -6.12 -17.74
C ASP A 227 0.01 -5.44 -16.87
N LEU A 228 -0.02 -4.09 -16.90
CA LEU A 228 -0.95 -3.29 -16.11
C LEU A 228 -2.41 -3.45 -16.56
N ASP A 229 -2.66 -3.71 -17.84
CA ASP A 229 -4.01 -3.89 -18.37
C ASP A 229 -4.60 -5.21 -17.85
N ASN A 230 -3.81 -6.28 -17.87
CA ASN A 230 -4.22 -7.56 -17.31
C ASN A 230 -4.37 -7.49 -15.78
N TYR A 231 -3.46 -6.82 -15.09
CA TYR A 231 -3.56 -6.58 -13.65
C TYR A 231 -4.87 -5.84 -13.28
N ALA A 232 -5.17 -4.76 -13.98
CA ALA A 232 -6.41 -4.00 -13.79
C ALA A 232 -7.67 -4.85 -14.12
N LYS A 233 -7.58 -5.73 -15.12
CA LYS A 233 -8.67 -6.67 -15.46
C LYS A 233 -8.94 -7.65 -14.33
N ILE A 234 -7.91 -8.27 -13.75
CA ILE A 234 -8.03 -9.20 -12.62
C ILE A 234 -8.75 -8.50 -11.45
N ILE A 235 -8.29 -7.30 -11.08
CA ILE A 235 -8.91 -6.50 -10.00
C ILE A 235 -10.39 -6.23 -10.31
N LYS A 236 -10.70 -5.81 -11.52
CA LYS A 236 -12.07 -5.48 -11.93
C LYS A 236 -12.99 -6.69 -11.84
N ASP A 237 -12.51 -7.86 -12.25
CA ASP A 237 -13.30 -9.08 -12.24
C ASP A 237 -13.57 -9.55 -10.80
N GLU A 238 -12.59 -9.47 -9.89
CA GLU A 238 -12.78 -9.77 -8.47
C GLU A 238 -13.71 -8.76 -7.77
N LEU A 239 -13.59 -7.46 -8.08
CA LEU A 239 -14.52 -6.43 -7.58
C LEU A 239 -15.98 -6.72 -7.97
N LYS A 240 -16.22 -7.19 -9.21
CA LYS A 240 -17.58 -7.57 -9.66
C LYS A 240 -18.10 -8.76 -8.86
N LYS A 241 -17.28 -9.81 -8.69
CA LYS A 241 -17.64 -10.98 -7.89
C LYS A 241 -17.96 -10.59 -6.45
N PHE A 242 -17.14 -9.73 -5.84
CA PHE A 242 -17.31 -9.25 -4.48
C PHE A 242 -18.64 -8.48 -4.31
N LYS A 243 -18.92 -7.52 -5.19
CA LYS A 243 -20.17 -6.74 -5.15
C LYS A 243 -21.40 -7.61 -5.33
N SER A 244 -21.38 -8.56 -6.27
CA SER A 244 -22.52 -9.44 -6.50
C SER A 244 -22.86 -10.31 -5.30
N LYS A 245 -21.86 -10.79 -4.55
CA LYS A 245 -22.05 -11.59 -3.32
C LYS A 245 -22.54 -10.77 -2.14
N LYS A 246 -22.18 -9.48 -2.05
CA LYS A 246 -22.67 -8.58 -0.98
C LYS A 246 -24.03 -7.93 -1.28
N GLY A 247 -24.62 -8.21 -2.45
CA GLY A 247 -25.91 -7.63 -2.85
C GLY A 247 -25.85 -6.12 -3.14
N LYS A 248 -24.69 -5.64 -3.54
CA LYS A 248 -24.42 -4.22 -3.84
C LYS A 248 -24.14 -4.00 -5.32
#